data_7e25024545f3c276c3a82407d2f61fe4
#
_entry.id   7e25024545f3c276c3a82407d2f61fe4
#
_cell.length_a   1.000
_cell.length_b   1.000
_cell.length_c   1.000
_cell.angle_alpha   90.00
_cell.angle_beta   90.00
_cell.angle_gamma   90.00
#
_symmetry.space_group_name_H-M   'P 1'
#
loop_
_entity.id
_entity.type
_entity.pdbx_description
1 polymer ?
#
loop_
_entity_poly.entity_id
_entity_poly.type
_entity_poly.pdbx_seq_one_letter_code
_entity_poly.pdbx_strand_id
1 'polypeptide(L)'
;MKKKKSIIIVVVCVLAAAGIAAGVYGMTRKKGSPEAVNDSTAQTVQEQTTQEVKNPHAGQAQSVISGKWESSELAQQKAVAVMYSNIKQAMPQSNISKADIVFESLVEGGITRLCCFFENQTELEKIGPVRSCRTYYTYFAREFDAIYAHFGQSTFAK
;
A
#
# COMPACT_ATOMS: atom_id res chain seq x y z
N MET A 1 -26.08 20.10 34.45
CA MET A 1 -26.18 20.77 33.14
C MET A 1 -25.44 20.09 31.97
N LYS A 2 -24.35 19.31 32.22
CA LYS A 2 -23.58 18.64 31.14
C LYS A 2 -24.34 17.53 30.38
N LYS A 3 -25.17 16.72 31.06
CA LYS A 3 -25.93 15.63 30.42
C LYS A 3 -27.01 16.09 29.41
N LYS A 4 -27.67 17.24 29.65
CA LYS A 4 -28.68 17.76 28.69
C LYS A 4 -28.06 18.22 27.36
N LYS A 5 -26.84 18.79 27.38
CA LYS A 5 -26.15 19.23 26.12
C LYS A 5 -25.75 18.03 25.25
N SER A 6 -25.28 16.91 25.83
CA SER A 6 -24.94 15.69 25.08
C SER A 6 -26.17 15.08 24.39
N ILE A 7 -27.31 15.04 25.03
CA ILE A 7 -28.54 14.48 24.44
C ILE A 7 -29.01 15.33 23.25
N ILE A 8 -28.93 16.64 23.34
CA ILE A 8 -29.33 17.54 22.27
C ILE A 8 -28.42 17.34 21.03
N ILE A 9 -27.11 17.17 21.21
CA ILE A 9 -26.17 16.93 20.11
C ILE A 9 -26.48 15.60 19.39
N VAL A 10 -26.76 14.53 20.12
CA VAL A 10 -27.12 13.23 19.56
C VAL A 10 -28.44 13.31 18.76
N VAL A 11 -29.46 13.99 19.27
CA VAL A 11 -30.74 14.15 18.56
C VAL A 11 -30.60 14.97 17.29
N VAL A 12 -29.77 16.02 17.28
CA VAL A 12 -29.50 16.83 16.07
C VAL A 12 -28.75 16.02 15.01
N CYS A 13 -27.79 15.17 15.40
CA CYS A 13 -27.09 14.29 14.47
C CYS A 13 -28.01 13.22 13.84
N VAL A 14 -28.94 12.65 14.60
CA VAL A 14 -29.89 11.65 14.08
C VAL A 14 -30.89 12.28 13.11
N LEU A 15 -31.37 13.50 13.38
CA LEU A 15 -32.27 14.21 12.46
C LEU A 15 -31.58 14.65 11.16
N ALA A 16 -30.29 15.03 11.20
CA ALA A 16 -29.50 15.34 10.02
C ALA A 16 -29.30 14.10 9.12
N ALA A 17 -29.03 12.92 9.70
CA ALA A 17 -28.89 11.66 8.98
C ALA A 17 -30.21 11.22 8.29
N ALA A 18 -31.35 11.43 8.93
CA ALA A 18 -32.67 11.12 8.37
C ALA A 18 -33.03 12.05 7.18
N GLY A 19 -32.65 13.31 7.23
CA GLY A 19 -32.87 14.27 6.13
C GLY A 19 -32.09 13.93 4.85
N ILE A 20 -30.87 13.44 4.98
CA ILE A 20 -30.04 13.03 3.83
C ILE A 20 -30.59 11.77 3.17
N ALA A 21 -31.10 10.79 3.93
CA ALA A 21 -31.71 9.58 3.39
C ALA A 21 -32.99 9.85 2.60
N ALA A 22 -33.82 10.82 3.01
CA ALA A 22 -35.04 11.20 2.30
C ALA A 22 -34.75 11.95 0.98
N GLY A 23 -33.68 12.78 0.94
CA GLY A 23 -33.26 13.52 -0.25
C GLY A 23 -32.76 12.61 -1.38
N VAL A 24 -32.05 11.55 -1.08
CA VAL A 24 -31.54 10.59 -2.06
C VAL A 24 -32.65 9.69 -2.62
N TYR A 25 -33.68 9.36 -1.79
CA TYR A 25 -34.78 8.51 -2.24
C TYR A 25 -35.77 9.22 -3.20
N GLY A 26 -35.85 10.54 -3.14
CA GLY A 26 -36.72 11.36 -4.03
C GLY A 26 -36.19 11.55 -5.46
N MET A 27 -34.90 11.33 -5.70
CA MET A 27 -34.26 11.62 -7.01
C MET A 27 -34.29 10.43 -7.98
N THR A 28 -34.70 9.23 -7.56
CA THR A 28 -34.65 8.01 -8.39
C THR A 28 -36.00 7.58 -9.01
N ARG A 29 -37.10 8.38 -8.84
CA ARG A 29 -38.40 8.08 -9.44
C ARG A 29 -38.87 9.17 -10.41
N LYS A 30 -38.26 9.23 -11.61
CA LYS A 30 -38.93 9.75 -12.81
C LYS A 30 -38.90 8.69 -13.89
N LYS A 31 -40.02 7.96 -13.96
CA LYS A 31 -40.36 7.05 -15.02
C LYS A 31 -41.03 7.84 -16.12
N GLY A 32 -40.41 7.98 -17.27
CA GLY A 32 -41.00 8.52 -18.49
C GLY A 32 -41.31 7.36 -19.45
N SER A 33 -42.53 7.29 -19.88
CA SER A 33 -43.09 6.32 -20.82
C SER A 33 -42.67 6.66 -22.26
N PRO A 34 -42.68 5.67 -23.21
CA PRO A 34 -42.10 5.86 -24.53
C PRO A 34 -43.16 6.38 -25.52
N GLU A 35 -42.85 7.37 -26.30
CA GLU A 35 -43.52 7.67 -27.56
C GLU A 35 -42.64 7.29 -28.75
N ALA A 36 -43.22 6.52 -29.64
CA ALA A 36 -42.61 6.11 -30.90
C ALA A 36 -42.74 7.25 -31.93
N VAL A 37 -41.62 7.61 -32.55
CA VAL A 37 -41.62 8.32 -33.83
C VAL A 37 -40.58 7.68 -34.73
N ASN A 38 -41.06 7.05 -35.82
CA ASN A 38 -40.27 6.68 -36.99
C ASN A 38 -39.73 7.93 -37.66
N ASP A 39 -38.44 7.99 -37.93
CA ASP A 39 -37.98 8.59 -39.18
C ASP A 39 -36.63 8.01 -39.60
N SER A 40 -36.63 7.60 -40.90
CA SER A 40 -35.50 7.02 -41.60
C SER A 40 -34.47 8.10 -41.94
N THR A 41 -33.26 7.98 -41.40
CA THR A 41 -32.11 8.59 -42.07
C THR A 41 -30.89 7.68 -41.84
N ALA A 42 -30.49 7.04 -42.93
CA ALA A 42 -29.28 6.27 -43.02
C ALA A 42 -28.08 7.22 -42.74
N GLN A 43 -27.48 7.11 -41.57
CA GLN A 43 -26.18 7.69 -41.31
C GLN A 43 -25.14 6.59 -41.27
N THR A 44 -24.20 6.76 -42.15
CA THR A 44 -22.93 6.05 -42.33
C THR A 44 -22.31 5.74 -40.98
N VAL A 45 -22.25 4.46 -40.64
CA VAL A 45 -21.44 3.95 -39.53
C VAL A 45 -19.99 4.20 -39.91
N GLN A 46 -19.40 5.24 -39.38
CA GLN A 46 -17.96 5.36 -39.34
C GLN A 46 -17.43 4.27 -38.42
N GLU A 47 -16.78 3.31 -39.00
CA GLU A 47 -15.99 2.31 -38.36
C GLU A 47 -14.87 3.04 -37.57
N GLN A 48 -15.16 3.34 -36.27
CA GLN A 48 -14.12 3.77 -35.37
C GLN A 48 -13.20 2.57 -35.17
N THR A 49 -12.08 2.62 -35.88
CA THR A 49 -10.93 1.77 -35.61
C THR A 49 -10.58 1.94 -34.13
N THR A 50 -11.00 1.00 -33.32
CA THR A 50 -10.55 0.89 -31.94
C THR A 50 -9.05 0.67 -31.98
N GLN A 51 -8.28 1.73 -31.82
CA GLN A 51 -6.85 1.59 -31.60
C GLN A 51 -6.73 0.79 -30.29
N GLU A 52 -6.27 -0.42 -30.42
CA GLU A 52 -5.90 -1.28 -29.29
C GLU A 52 -4.86 -0.53 -28.47
N VAL A 53 -5.29 0.05 -27.34
CA VAL A 53 -4.37 0.73 -26.41
C VAL A 53 -3.44 -0.35 -25.89
N LYS A 54 -2.28 -0.46 -26.49
CA LYS A 54 -1.24 -1.42 -26.11
C LYS A 54 -0.87 -1.15 -24.66
N ASN A 55 -1.26 -2.06 -23.78
CA ASN A 55 -0.91 -1.94 -22.35
C ASN A 55 0.63 -2.01 -22.23
N PRO A 56 1.31 -0.91 -21.81
CA PRO A 56 2.78 -0.86 -21.74
C PRO A 56 3.33 -1.85 -20.69
N HIS A 57 2.49 -2.37 -19.81
CA HIS A 57 2.84 -3.29 -18.71
C HIS A 57 2.24 -4.69 -18.90
N ALA A 58 2.02 -5.12 -20.15
CA ALA A 58 1.52 -6.47 -20.44
C ALA A 58 2.53 -7.52 -19.91
N GLY A 59 2.07 -8.42 -19.01
CA GLY A 59 2.92 -9.45 -18.37
C GLY A 59 3.74 -8.96 -17.17
N GLN A 60 3.55 -7.71 -16.75
CA GLN A 60 4.14 -7.16 -15.52
C GLN A 60 3.08 -7.04 -14.43
N ALA A 61 3.52 -7.03 -13.17
CA ALA A 61 2.71 -6.67 -12.01
C ALA A 61 3.42 -5.56 -11.24
N GLN A 62 2.65 -4.74 -10.55
CA GLN A 62 3.22 -3.69 -9.72
C GLN A 62 3.62 -4.27 -8.37
N SER A 63 4.86 -4.02 -7.96
CA SER A 63 5.35 -4.39 -6.64
C SER A 63 4.56 -3.70 -5.53
N VAL A 64 4.22 -4.45 -4.50
CA VAL A 64 3.49 -3.93 -3.32
C VAL A 64 4.37 -3.04 -2.44
N ILE A 65 5.69 -3.23 -2.48
CA ILE A 65 6.66 -2.51 -1.64
C ILE A 65 7.18 -1.27 -2.35
N SER A 66 7.79 -1.44 -3.53
CA SER A 66 8.44 -0.36 -4.25
C SER A 66 7.50 0.38 -5.21
N GLY A 67 6.35 -0.21 -5.57
CA GLY A 67 5.44 0.30 -6.58
C GLY A 67 5.97 0.22 -8.01
N LYS A 68 7.13 -0.39 -8.23
CA LYS A 68 7.73 -0.57 -9.56
C LYS A 68 6.99 -1.65 -10.35
N TRP A 69 6.98 -1.51 -11.67
CA TRP A 69 6.50 -2.55 -12.58
C TRP A 69 7.62 -3.57 -12.81
N GLU A 70 7.35 -4.80 -12.43
CA GLU A 70 8.30 -5.91 -12.45
C GLU A 70 7.68 -7.13 -13.12
N SER A 71 8.47 -8.18 -13.39
CA SER A 71 7.89 -9.45 -13.81
C SER A 71 6.89 -9.96 -12.76
N SER A 72 5.82 -10.61 -13.19
CA SER A 72 4.79 -11.09 -12.25
C SER A 72 5.35 -12.05 -11.20
N GLU A 73 6.40 -12.79 -11.51
CA GLU A 73 7.09 -13.67 -10.57
C GLU A 73 7.80 -12.88 -9.47
N LEU A 74 8.54 -11.82 -9.83
CA LEU A 74 9.27 -10.99 -8.88
C LEU A 74 8.32 -10.18 -8.00
N ALA A 75 7.26 -9.60 -8.59
CA ALA A 75 6.27 -8.83 -7.86
C ALA A 75 5.47 -9.66 -6.84
N GLN A 76 5.39 -10.98 -7.01
CA GLN A 76 4.75 -11.92 -6.08
C GLN A 76 5.73 -12.53 -5.06
N GLN A 77 7.03 -12.31 -5.24
CA GLN A 77 8.03 -12.81 -4.31
C GLN A 77 7.95 -12.08 -2.98
N LYS A 78 8.06 -12.81 -1.87
CA LYS A 78 8.17 -12.17 -0.55
C LYS A 78 9.49 -11.42 -0.45
N ALA A 79 9.41 -10.18 -0.02
CA ALA A 79 10.59 -9.40 0.28
C ALA A 79 11.34 -9.96 1.49
N VAL A 80 12.64 -9.68 1.57
CA VAL A 80 13.46 -9.97 2.75
C VAL A 80 13.79 -8.66 3.46
N ALA A 81 13.38 -8.57 4.73
CA ALA A 81 13.76 -7.48 5.62
C ALA A 81 15.01 -7.87 6.40
N VAL A 82 16.09 -7.13 6.27
CA VAL A 82 17.38 -7.44 6.90
C VAL A 82 17.76 -6.36 7.91
N MET A 83 18.19 -6.82 9.11
CA MET A 83 18.60 -5.91 10.18
C MET A 83 20.06 -5.52 10.02
N TYR A 84 20.33 -4.29 9.58
CA TYR A 84 21.68 -3.76 9.39
C TYR A 84 22.17 -2.97 10.61
N SER A 85 23.48 -3.04 10.84
CA SER A 85 24.18 -2.16 11.76
C SER A 85 24.37 -0.77 11.17
N ASN A 86 24.15 0.29 11.97
CA ASN A 86 24.35 1.67 11.56
C ASN A 86 25.40 2.40 12.44
N ILE A 87 26.40 1.68 12.91
CA ILE A 87 27.54 2.27 13.64
C ILE A 87 28.69 2.51 12.66
N LYS A 88 29.57 3.46 12.98
CA LYS A 88 30.71 3.83 12.14
C LYS A 88 31.61 2.65 11.75
N GLN A 89 31.81 1.70 12.66
CA GLN A 89 32.61 0.49 12.42
C GLN A 89 31.97 -0.52 11.47
N ALA A 90 30.68 -0.35 11.17
CA ALA A 90 29.93 -1.21 10.25
C ALA A 90 29.95 -0.70 8.80
N MET A 91 30.51 0.46 8.58
CA MET A 91 30.59 1.10 7.25
C MET A 91 31.80 0.59 6.45
N PRO A 92 31.66 0.45 5.13
CA PRO A 92 30.42 0.56 4.36
C PRO A 92 29.56 -0.71 4.50
N GLN A 93 28.23 -0.54 4.57
CA GLN A 93 27.30 -1.68 4.55
C GLN A 93 27.23 -2.26 3.14
N SER A 94 27.22 -3.60 3.07
CA SER A 94 27.15 -4.33 1.78
C SER A 94 25.75 -4.28 1.20
N ASN A 95 25.62 -3.83 -0.06
CA ASN A 95 24.39 -3.77 -0.85
C ASN A 95 23.21 -3.01 -0.23
N ILE A 96 23.45 -2.10 0.74
CA ILE A 96 22.39 -1.29 1.31
C ILE A 96 21.71 -0.38 0.28
N SER A 97 22.44 0.06 -0.75
CA SER A 97 21.92 0.88 -1.84
C SER A 97 20.94 0.16 -2.76
N LYS A 98 20.85 -1.16 -2.66
CA LYS A 98 19.89 -2.00 -3.39
C LYS A 98 18.59 -2.22 -2.62
N ALA A 99 18.48 -1.69 -1.39
CA ALA A 99 17.26 -1.80 -0.62
C ALA A 99 16.15 -0.93 -1.24
N ASP A 100 14.95 -1.49 -1.35
CA ASP A 100 13.77 -0.78 -1.84
C ASP A 100 13.17 0.14 -0.78
N ILE A 101 13.20 -0.28 0.49
CA ILE A 101 12.83 0.53 1.65
C ILE A 101 13.86 0.38 2.75
N VAL A 102 14.15 1.47 3.48
CA VAL A 102 15.00 1.47 4.66
C VAL A 102 14.29 2.19 5.80
N PHE A 103 14.02 1.47 6.89
CA PHE A 103 13.54 2.04 8.15
C PHE A 103 14.69 2.23 9.12
N GLU A 104 14.92 3.45 9.56
CA GLU A 104 15.87 3.77 10.60
C GLU A 104 15.15 4.03 11.93
N SER A 105 15.64 3.44 13.02
CA SER A 105 15.10 3.68 14.36
C SER A 105 16.17 3.55 15.43
N LEU A 106 15.99 4.25 16.54
CA LEU A 106 16.88 4.19 17.70
C LEU A 106 16.86 2.79 18.33
N VAL A 107 18.02 2.37 18.80
CA VAL A 107 18.22 1.22 19.66
C VAL A 107 18.96 1.64 20.92
N GLU A 108 19.41 0.68 21.72
CA GLU A 108 20.14 0.96 22.96
C GLU A 108 21.42 1.77 22.70
N GLY A 109 21.83 2.57 23.68
CA GLY A 109 23.08 3.34 23.63
C GLY A 109 23.04 4.56 22.72
N GLY A 110 21.84 5.03 22.31
CA GLY A 110 21.70 6.21 21.46
C GLY A 110 22.15 6.02 20.02
N ILE A 111 22.34 4.76 19.57
CA ILE A 111 22.67 4.43 18.20
C ILE A 111 21.39 4.03 17.43
N THR A 112 21.46 4.01 16.10
CA THR A 112 20.38 3.53 15.25
C THR A 112 20.71 2.20 14.60
N ARG A 113 19.70 1.52 14.09
CA ARG A 113 19.79 0.40 13.17
C ARG A 113 18.90 0.65 11.96
N LEU A 114 19.21 -0.07 10.88
CA LEU A 114 18.46 0.03 9.63
C LEU A 114 17.80 -1.31 9.36
N CYS A 115 16.49 -1.31 9.14
CA CYS A 115 15.75 -2.44 8.62
C CYS A 115 15.58 -2.23 7.12
N CYS A 116 16.33 -2.98 6.33
CA CYS A 116 16.39 -2.84 4.88
C CYS A 116 15.57 -3.92 4.21
N PHE A 117 14.63 -3.51 3.35
CA PHE A 117 13.76 -4.41 2.59
C PHE A 117 14.27 -4.56 1.17
N PHE A 118 14.35 -5.79 0.70
CA PHE A 118 14.78 -6.15 -0.64
C PHE A 118 13.72 -7.03 -1.29
N GLU A 119 13.17 -6.58 -2.39
CA GLU A 119 12.25 -7.37 -3.22
C GLU A 119 13.04 -8.30 -4.13
N ASN A 120 14.01 -7.78 -4.86
CA ASN A 120 14.89 -8.58 -5.69
C ASN A 120 16.10 -9.07 -4.88
N GLN A 121 16.11 -10.36 -4.54
CA GLN A 121 17.18 -11.00 -3.77
C GLN A 121 18.25 -11.64 -4.66
N THR A 122 17.97 -11.83 -5.95
CA THR A 122 18.86 -12.57 -6.87
C THR A 122 20.15 -11.82 -7.16
N GLU A 123 20.17 -10.52 -7.00
CA GLU A 123 21.33 -9.66 -7.21
C GLU A 123 22.14 -9.35 -5.94
N LEU A 124 21.80 -9.98 -4.82
CA LEU A 124 22.42 -9.73 -3.53
C LEU A 124 23.51 -10.79 -3.25
N GLU A 125 24.73 -10.55 -3.70
CA GLU A 125 25.87 -11.43 -3.40
C GLU A 125 26.25 -11.42 -1.92
N LYS A 126 26.12 -10.27 -1.24
CA LYS A 126 26.50 -10.05 0.14
C LYS A 126 25.62 -9.01 0.80
N ILE A 127 25.17 -9.26 2.00
CA ILE A 127 24.37 -8.33 2.81
C ILE A 127 24.96 -8.16 4.20
N GLY A 128 24.71 -7.01 4.81
CA GLY A 128 25.14 -6.76 6.18
C GLY A 128 26.19 -5.65 6.35
N PRO A 129 26.73 -5.51 7.55
CA PRO A 129 26.69 -6.47 8.69
C PRO A 129 25.31 -6.57 9.34
N VAL A 130 24.87 -7.82 9.52
CA VAL A 130 23.57 -8.14 10.10
C VAL A 130 23.64 -8.05 11.64
N ARG A 131 22.54 -7.55 12.25
CA ARG A 131 22.46 -7.31 13.70
C ARG A 131 21.19 -7.89 14.32
N SER A 132 21.14 -7.77 15.65
CA SER A 132 20.06 -8.32 16.44
C SER A 132 18.74 -7.58 16.23
N CYS A 133 17.66 -8.34 16.19
CA CYS A 133 16.28 -7.87 16.14
C CYS A 133 15.91 -7.03 17.37
N ARG A 134 14.99 -6.09 17.17
CA ARG A 134 14.22 -5.40 18.21
C ARG A 134 12.74 -5.53 17.89
N THR A 135 11.89 -5.57 18.91
CA THR A 135 10.45 -5.88 18.78
C THR A 135 9.76 -5.01 17.73
N TYR A 136 10.01 -3.70 17.72
CA TYR A 136 9.33 -2.78 16.79
C TYR A 136 9.72 -3.01 15.32
N TYR A 137 10.90 -3.55 15.02
CA TYR A 137 11.26 -3.91 13.65
C TYR A 137 10.51 -5.16 13.15
N THR A 138 10.06 -6.04 14.06
CA THR A 138 9.19 -7.16 13.67
C THR A 138 7.83 -6.67 13.16
N TYR A 139 7.35 -5.54 13.66
CA TYR A 139 6.11 -4.93 13.17
C TYR A 139 6.28 -4.41 11.75
N PHE A 140 7.41 -3.76 11.43
CA PHE A 140 7.70 -3.33 10.06
C PHE A 140 7.79 -4.52 9.10
N ALA A 141 8.53 -5.57 9.46
CA ALA A 141 8.63 -6.76 8.62
C ALA A 141 7.27 -7.44 8.40
N ARG A 142 6.42 -7.47 9.42
CA ARG A 142 5.07 -8.05 9.37
C ARG A 142 4.12 -7.22 8.51
N GLU A 143 4.22 -5.89 8.53
CA GLU A 143 3.40 -4.98 7.72
C GLU A 143 3.53 -5.28 6.22
N PHE A 144 4.75 -5.60 5.78
CA PHE A 144 5.06 -5.96 4.40
C PHE A 144 5.06 -7.46 4.12
N ASP A 145 4.56 -8.29 5.04
CA ASP A 145 4.62 -9.77 4.95
C ASP A 145 6.02 -10.30 4.55
N ALA A 146 7.08 -9.62 5.00
CA ALA A 146 8.46 -9.90 4.62
C ALA A 146 9.09 -11.00 5.48
N ILE A 147 10.02 -11.75 4.89
CA ILE A 147 10.88 -12.66 5.64
C ILE A 147 11.90 -11.83 6.42
N TYR A 148 11.91 -11.93 7.75
CA TYR A 148 12.78 -11.11 8.59
C TYR A 148 14.09 -11.83 8.92
N ALA A 149 15.20 -11.29 8.42
CA ALA A 149 16.55 -11.82 8.61
C ALA A 149 17.33 -10.96 9.64
N HIS A 150 17.78 -11.59 10.71
CA HIS A 150 18.57 -10.95 11.76
C HIS A 150 19.53 -11.91 12.43
N PHE A 151 20.55 -11.38 13.13
CA PHE A 151 21.48 -12.16 13.92
C PHE A 151 21.40 -11.76 15.39
N GLY A 152 20.85 -12.63 16.23
CA GLY A 152 20.53 -12.35 17.63
C GLY A 152 19.24 -11.55 17.80
N GLN A 153 18.80 -11.40 19.04
CA GLN A 153 17.59 -10.65 19.40
C GLN A 153 17.69 -10.07 20.81
N SER A 154 16.90 -9.05 21.08
CA SER A 154 16.68 -8.58 22.46
C SER A 154 15.77 -9.53 23.23
N THR A 155 15.82 -9.49 24.56
CA THR A 155 14.96 -10.30 25.43
C THR A 155 13.46 -10.15 25.13
N PHE A 156 13.06 -8.98 24.61
CA PHE A 156 11.67 -8.63 24.31
C PHE A 156 11.25 -8.91 22.86
N ALA A 157 12.19 -9.32 22.00
CA ALA A 157 11.92 -9.62 20.59
C ALA A 157 11.87 -11.15 20.36
N LYS A 158 10.98 -11.81 21.12
CA LYS A 158 10.71 -13.25 20.99
C LYS A 158 9.41 -13.47 20.22
#